data_06707291483fdb1b472c5f8aa5f1a52f
#
_entry.id   06707291483fdb1b472c5f8aa5f1a52f
#
_cell.length_a   1.000
_cell.length_b   1.000
_cell.length_c   1.000
_cell.angle_alpha   90.00
_cell.angle_beta   90.00
_cell.angle_gamma   90.00
#
_symmetry.space_group_name_H-M   'P 1'
#
loop_
_entity.id
_entity.type
_entity.pdbx_description
1 polymer ?
#
loop_
_entity_poly.entity_id
_entity_poly.type
_entity_poly.pdbx_seq_one_letter_code
_entity_poly.pdbx_strand_id
1 'polypeptide(L)'
;MVEKRKYFRPKYSKRFKRFLQDNTEVISKIFSIVKTFKPNIFNTYRYSSVNPPLNPLYKYTEKLYIGCIIYVMKYSSTWESFIGPIGGKQVHKRHMEYLNNNVYKIFFDESLNEYLKTCTIKHKNTTKNFQIDATIGNNKLCEDAIKNNPYNKNRKGIKTSLVTDSLGAIFDVLGADSAVHDSKLAKKNIKNITNNKIIMRSFRRHNNKAIFLADSAYDTKAIKKMINDLGLRSIIKQNKRNTKDPAKIQKLTKHEKKVYNRRIKAEHTFGILKKAPKVNCVYEKTIESYLGIILLTSAIMNINKTNRLINKR
;
A
#
# COMPACT_ATOMS: atom_id res chain seq x y z
N MET A 1 30.88 -5.84 -45.31
CA MET A 1 31.38 -5.48 -43.96
C MET A 1 30.19 -5.26 -43.05
N VAL A 2 29.91 -6.19 -42.13
CA VAL A 2 28.79 -6.05 -41.17
C VAL A 2 29.36 -5.32 -39.96
N GLU A 3 28.95 -4.06 -39.78
CA GLU A 3 29.31 -3.28 -38.60
C GLU A 3 28.84 -4.02 -37.34
N LYS A 4 29.79 -4.44 -36.52
CA LYS A 4 29.51 -4.95 -35.17
C LYS A 4 28.88 -3.83 -34.35
N ARG A 5 27.53 -3.78 -34.27
CA ARG A 5 26.82 -2.89 -33.36
C ARG A 5 27.37 -3.13 -31.94
N LYS A 6 28.12 -2.16 -31.42
CA LYS A 6 28.58 -2.14 -30.02
C LYS A 6 27.36 -2.25 -29.11
N TYR A 7 27.21 -3.40 -28.46
CA TYR A 7 26.17 -3.57 -27.43
C TYR A 7 26.40 -2.57 -26.32
N PHE A 8 25.55 -1.57 -26.26
CA PHE A 8 25.56 -0.55 -25.21
C PHE A 8 25.19 -1.24 -23.89
N ARG A 9 26.16 -1.56 -23.05
CA ARG A 9 25.87 -1.91 -21.64
C ARG A 9 25.41 -0.62 -20.97
N PRO A 10 24.15 -0.50 -20.54
CA PRO A 10 23.71 0.72 -19.87
C PRO A 10 24.59 0.93 -18.65
N LYS A 11 25.34 2.02 -18.62
CA LYS A 11 26.09 2.44 -17.44
C LYS A 11 25.05 2.85 -16.37
N TYR A 12 24.80 1.96 -15.42
CA TYR A 12 24.01 2.34 -14.25
C TYR A 12 24.66 3.54 -13.56
N SER A 13 23.88 4.57 -13.23
CA SER A 13 24.39 5.62 -12.36
C SER A 13 24.84 5.00 -11.03
N LYS A 14 25.91 5.54 -10.43
CA LYS A 14 26.36 5.11 -9.09
C LYS A 14 25.22 5.11 -8.06
N ARG A 15 24.33 6.11 -8.16
CA ARG A 15 23.14 6.26 -7.33
C ARG A 15 22.17 5.06 -7.48
N PHE A 16 21.92 4.62 -8.73
CA PHE A 16 21.01 3.48 -8.97
C PHE A 16 21.61 2.15 -8.50
N LYS A 17 22.92 1.95 -8.68
CA LYS A 17 23.62 0.75 -8.15
C LYS A 17 23.50 0.67 -6.63
N ARG A 18 23.81 1.77 -5.93
CA ARG A 18 23.67 1.86 -4.46
C ARG A 18 22.23 1.59 -4.05
N PHE A 19 21.25 2.18 -4.76
CA PHE A 19 19.84 1.93 -4.49
C PHE A 19 19.46 0.45 -4.58
N LEU A 20 19.94 -0.29 -5.58
CA LEU A 20 19.69 -1.73 -5.70
C LEU A 20 20.29 -2.50 -4.53
N GLN A 21 21.49 -2.15 -4.07
CA GLN A 21 22.12 -2.75 -2.90
C GLN A 21 21.32 -2.49 -1.63
N ASP A 22 20.90 -1.24 -1.40
CA ASP A 22 20.13 -0.84 -0.21
C ASP A 22 18.72 -1.49 -0.16
N ASN A 23 18.21 -1.97 -1.30
CA ASN A 23 16.87 -2.60 -1.39
C ASN A 23 16.93 -4.09 -1.76
N THR A 24 18.08 -4.74 -1.64
CA THR A 24 18.29 -6.15 -2.04
C THR A 24 17.32 -7.11 -1.33
N GLU A 25 17.06 -6.91 -0.05
CA GLU A 25 16.12 -7.73 0.72
C GLU A 25 14.69 -7.65 0.13
N VAL A 26 14.18 -6.44 -0.06
CA VAL A 26 12.84 -6.20 -0.64
C VAL A 26 12.75 -6.77 -2.06
N ILE A 27 13.76 -6.54 -2.88
CA ILE A 27 13.82 -7.06 -4.26
C ILE A 27 13.81 -8.59 -4.25
N SER A 28 14.55 -9.23 -3.34
CA SER A 28 14.61 -10.70 -3.24
C SER A 28 13.30 -11.30 -2.74
N LYS A 29 12.62 -10.66 -1.80
CA LYS A 29 11.29 -11.10 -1.32
C LYS A 29 10.25 -11.04 -2.46
N ILE A 30 10.18 -9.93 -3.20
CA ILE A 30 9.26 -9.83 -4.36
C ILE A 30 9.62 -10.86 -5.42
N PHE A 31 10.90 -11.04 -5.69
CA PHE A 31 11.38 -12.02 -6.66
C PHE A 31 11.00 -13.46 -6.30
N SER A 32 11.04 -13.84 -5.01
CA SER A 32 10.60 -15.17 -4.57
C SER A 32 9.11 -15.39 -4.84
N ILE A 33 8.30 -14.37 -4.62
CA ILE A 33 6.86 -14.42 -4.92
C ILE A 33 6.64 -14.57 -6.44
N VAL A 34 7.32 -13.78 -7.25
CA VAL A 34 7.21 -13.88 -8.72
C VAL A 34 7.58 -15.29 -9.21
N LYS A 35 8.58 -15.91 -8.60
CA LYS A 35 8.98 -17.30 -8.92
C LYS A 35 7.87 -18.32 -8.68
N THR A 36 7.12 -18.20 -7.60
CA THR A 36 6.05 -19.16 -7.28
C THR A 36 4.89 -19.11 -8.26
N PHE A 37 4.58 -17.92 -8.80
CA PHE A 37 3.45 -17.73 -9.72
C PHE A 37 3.79 -17.90 -11.18
N LYS A 38 5.06 -17.77 -11.54
CA LYS A 38 5.53 -17.88 -12.92
C LYS A 38 6.83 -18.68 -13.01
N PRO A 39 6.81 -19.99 -12.69
CA PRO A 39 8.00 -20.80 -12.83
C PRO A 39 8.54 -20.80 -14.26
N ASN A 40 7.66 -20.60 -15.26
CA ASN A 40 8.01 -20.57 -16.68
C ASN A 40 8.53 -19.20 -17.17
N ILE A 41 8.44 -18.10 -16.40
CA ILE A 41 9.10 -16.84 -16.78
C ILE A 41 10.61 -17.04 -16.99
N PHE A 42 11.19 -17.98 -16.23
CA PHE A 42 12.61 -18.33 -16.36
C PHE A 42 12.88 -19.30 -17.50
N ASN A 43 11.90 -20.10 -17.93
CA ASN A 43 12.07 -21.09 -19.01
C ASN A 43 11.85 -20.51 -20.41
N THR A 44 11.06 -19.46 -20.56
CA THR A 44 10.90 -18.75 -21.84
C THR A 44 12.16 -17.99 -22.26
N TYR A 45 13.16 -17.91 -21.37
CA TYR A 45 14.45 -17.26 -21.61
C TYR A 45 15.62 -18.27 -21.69
N ARG A 46 15.39 -19.52 -22.05
CA ARG A 46 16.47 -20.41 -22.46
C ARG A 46 17.09 -19.81 -23.72
N TYR A 47 18.30 -19.33 -23.56
CA TYR A 47 19.18 -19.05 -24.69
C TYR A 47 19.17 -20.27 -25.61
N SER A 48 18.54 -20.19 -26.77
CA SER A 48 18.93 -21.10 -27.84
C SER A 48 20.35 -20.67 -28.23
N SER A 49 21.28 -21.59 -28.09
CA SER A 49 22.70 -21.38 -28.34
C SER A 49 23.03 -21.02 -29.78
N VAL A 50 22.04 -20.95 -30.66
CA VAL A 50 22.22 -20.86 -32.10
C VAL A 50 21.97 -19.46 -32.67
N ASN A 51 21.17 -18.62 -32.06
CA ASN A 51 21.01 -17.22 -32.46
C ASN A 51 20.58 -16.34 -31.26
N PRO A 52 21.40 -15.36 -30.86
CA PRO A 52 20.92 -14.41 -29.87
C PRO A 52 19.73 -13.65 -30.47
N PRO A 53 18.57 -13.62 -29.77
CA PRO A 53 17.39 -12.92 -30.27
C PRO A 53 17.74 -11.45 -30.48
N LEU A 54 17.40 -10.93 -31.64
CA LEU A 54 17.57 -9.53 -32.05
C LEU A 54 16.84 -8.52 -31.16
N ASN A 55 16.05 -9.00 -30.17
CA ASN A 55 15.24 -8.17 -29.31
C ASN A 55 15.94 -7.92 -27.97
N PRO A 56 16.36 -6.68 -27.67
CA PRO A 56 17.03 -6.31 -26.41
C PRO A 56 16.20 -6.56 -25.14
N LEU A 57 14.90 -6.89 -25.25
CA LEU A 57 13.99 -7.18 -24.14
C LEU A 57 14.42 -8.38 -23.26
N TYR A 58 15.23 -9.29 -23.80
CA TYR A 58 15.66 -10.52 -23.13
C TYR A 58 16.89 -10.37 -22.23
N LYS A 59 17.41 -9.15 -22.10
CA LYS A 59 18.71 -8.89 -21.44
C LYS A 59 18.62 -8.61 -19.95
N TYR A 60 17.43 -8.37 -19.42
CA TYR A 60 17.29 -7.87 -18.05
C TYR A 60 16.71 -8.93 -17.12
N THR A 61 17.38 -9.11 -15.97
CA THR A 61 16.87 -10.02 -14.95
C THR A 61 15.60 -9.47 -14.30
N GLU A 62 14.73 -10.36 -13.85
CA GLU A 62 13.49 -9.98 -13.15
C GLU A 62 13.76 -9.12 -11.92
N LYS A 63 14.85 -9.41 -11.18
CA LYS A 63 15.30 -8.56 -10.05
C LYS A 63 15.56 -7.12 -10.46
N LEU A 64 16.05 -6.89 -11.66
CA LEU A 64 16.30 -5.54 -12.17
C LEU A 64 14.98 -4.81 -12.47
N TYR A 65 13.99 -5.48 -13.05
CA TYR A 65 12.65 -4.89 -13.24
C TYR A 65 12.02 -4.50 -11.90
N ILE A 66 12.08 -5.38 -10.90
CA ILE A 66 11.60 -5.09 -9.55
C ILE A 66 12.32 -3.86 -8.97
N GLY A 67 13.64 -3.82 -9.09
CA GLY A 67 14.45 -2.67 -8.66
C GLY A 67 14.05 -1.37 -9.35
N CYS A 68 13.80 -1.41 -10.67
CA CYS A 68 13.33 -0.25 -11.44
C CYS A 68 11.96 0.22 -10.97
N ILE A 69 11.01 -0.71 -10.74
CA ILE A 69 9.67 -0.36 -10.24
C ILE A 69 9.77 0.34 -8.89
N ILE A 70 10.55 -0.21 -7.94
CA ILE A 70 10.73 0.40 -6.62
C ILE A 70 11.43 1.77 -6.74
N TYR A 71 12.37 1.91 -7.67
CA TYR A 71 13.05 3.18 -7.90
C TYR A 71 12.10 4.24 -8.45
N VAL A 72 11.27 3.89 -9.44
CA VAL A 72 10.23 4.79 -9.99
C VAL A 72 9.28 5.22 -8.87
N MET A 73 8.81 4.28 -8.07
CA MET A 73 7.93 4.58 -6.94
C MET A 73 8.54 5.60 -5.98
N LYS A 74 9.83 5.46 -5.65
CA LYS A 74 10.52 6.30 -4.66
C LYS A 74 11.00 7.65 -5.18
N TYR A 75 11.28 7.77 -6.46
CA TYR A 75 12.02 8.93 -6.99
C TYR A 75 11.42 9.56 -8.25
N SER A 76 10.38 8.96 -8.82
CA SER A 76 9.76 9.46 -10.03
C SER A 76 8.24 9.57 -9.89
N SER A 77 7.66 10.60 -10.45
CA SER A 77 6.19 10.74 -10.47
C SER A 77 5.55 10.03 -11.64
N THR A 78 6.25 9.89 -12.77
CA THR A 78 5.75 9.22 -13.97
C THR A 78 6.68 8.09 -14.39
N TRP A 79 6.15 7.14 -15.16
CA TRP A 79 6.97 6.07 -15.75
C TRP A 79 7.89 6.60 -16.84
N GLU A 80 7.44 7.61 -17.60
CA GLU A 80 8.17 8.19 -18.72
C GLU A 80 9.37 9.03 -18.25
N SER A 81 9.27 9.68 -17.08
CA SER A 81 10.38 10.43 -16.51
C SER A 81 11.48 9.55 -15.91
N PHE A 82 11.29 8.24 -15.91
CA PHE A 82 12.29 7.32 -15.40
C PHE A 82 13.47 7.18 -16.36
N ILE A 83 14.63 7.58 -15.88
CA ILE A 83 15.91 7.40 -16.58
C ILE A 83 16.66 6.27 -15.88
N GLY A 84 16.63 5.09 -16.47
CA GLY A 84 17.23 3.89 -15.90
C GLY A 84 17.73 2.93 -16.97
N PRO A 85 18.19 1.75 -16.55
CA PRO A 85 18.73 0.74 -17.48
C PRO A 85 17.67 0.14 -18.40
N ILE A 86 16.41 0.24 -18.02
CA ILE A 86 15.25 -0.26 -18.76
C ILE A 86 14.34 0.93 -19.04
N GLY A 87 13.80 1.05 -20.24
CA GLY A 87 12.89 2.15 -20.57
C GLY A 87 11.62 2.13 -19.72
N GLY A 88 11.13 3.31 -19.33
CA GLY A 88 9.99 3.46 -18.42
C GLY A 88 8.72 2.75 -18.90
N LYS A 89 8.45 2.71 -20.22
CA LYS A 89 7.32 1.96 -20.80
C LYS A 89 7.43 0.44 -20.54
N GLN A 90 8.64 -0.12 -20.60
CA GLN A 90 8.86 -1.54 -20.31
C GLN A 90 8.72 -1.85 -18.82
N VAL A 91 9.20 -0.94 -17.96
CA VAL A 91 9.04 -1.05 -16.50
C VAL A 91 7.55 -0.98 -16.15
N HIS A 92 6.79 -0.08 -16.76
CA HIS A 92 5.33 0.01 -16.58
C HIS A 92 4.61 -1.26 -17.04
N LYS A 93 4.97 -1.80 -18.21
CA LYS A 93 4.40 -3.08 -18.68
C LYS A 93 4.60 -4.19 -17.64
N ARG A 94 5.80 -4.28 -17.06
CA ARG A 94 6.10 -5.27 -16.03
C ARG A 94 5.32 -4.98 -14.73
N HIS A 95 5.14 -3.72 -14.36
CA HIS A 95 4.27 -3.32 -13.24
C HIS A 95 2.84 -3.83 -13.44
N MET A 96 2.26 -3.66 -14.63
CA MET A 96 0.92 -4.16 -14.95
C MET A 96 0.85 -5.69 -14.91
N GLU A 97 1.87 -6.40 -15.36
CA GLU A 97 1.94 -7.86 -15.24
C GLU A 97 1.92 -8.32 -13.77
N TYR A 98 2.66 -7.63 -12.88
CA TYR A 98 2.65 -7.95 -11.45
C TYR A 98 1.31 -7.65 -10.80
N LEU A 99 0.67 -6.56 -11.20
CA LEU A 99 -0.67 -6.21 -10.75
C LEU A 99 -1.68 -7.30 -11.10
N ASN A 100 -1.74 -7.68 -12.39
CA ASN A 100 -2.67 -8.69 -12.90
C ASN A 100 -2.47 -10.08 -12.29
N ASN A 101 -1.26 -10.37 -11.81
CA ASN A 101 -0.94 -11.62 -11.13
C ASN A 101 -0.97 -11.50 -9.59
N ASN A 102 -1.55 -10.44 -9.04
CA ASN A 102 -1.69 -10.19 -7.60
C ASN A 102 -0.36 -10.16 -6.80
N VAL A 103 0.78 -9.98 -7.46
CA VAL A 103 2.10 -10.00 -6.81
C VAL A 103 2.18 -9.00 -5.66
N TYR A 104 1.66 -7.78 -5.87
CA TYR A 104 1.69 -6.74 -4.84
C TYR A 104 0.80 -7.06 -3.64
N LYS A 105 -0.37 -7.68 -3.89
CA LYS A 105 -1.28 -8.09 -2.80
C LYS A 105 -0.65 -9.18 -1.95
N ILE A 106 -0.03 -10.16 -2.58
CA ILE A 106 0.66 -11.27 -1.88
C ILE A 106 1.84 -10.73 -1.09
N PHE A 107 2.66 -9.87 -1.69
CA PHE A 107 3.80 -9.26 -1.01
C PHE A 107 3.34 -8.40 0.20
N PHE A 108 2.23 -7.68 0.05
CA PHE A 108 1.62 -6.94 1.14
C PHE A 108 1.18 -7.87 2.28
N ASP A 109 0.46 -8.96 1.96
CA ASP A 109 -0.04 -9.91 2.94
C ASP A 109 1.13 -10.62 3.66
N GLU A 110 2.18 -11.02 2.95
CA GLU A 110 3.38 -11.61 3.56
C GLU A 110 4.09 -10.63 4.50
N SER A 111 4.26 -9.38 4.08
CA SER A 111 4.88 -8.34 4.90
C SER A 111 4.09 -8.06 6.19
N LEU A 112 2.77 -8.08 6.12
CA LEU A 112 1.90 -7.94 7.28
C LEU A 112 1.98 -9.15 8.20
N ASN A 113 2.02 -10.36 7.64
CA ASN A 113 2.17 -11.59 8.40
C ASN A 113 3.48 -11.63 9.19
N GLU A 114 4.59 -11.22 8.56
CA GLU A 114 5.89 -11.12 9.21
C GLU A 114 5.86 -10.08 10.34
N TYR A 115 5.24 -8.93 10.11
CA TYR A 115 5.04 -7.91 11.13
C TYR A 115 4.27 -8.45 12.34
N LEU A 116 3.14 -9.13 12.12
CA LEU A 116 2.29 -9.68 13.18
C LEU A 116 3.00 -10.78 13.98
N LYS A 117 3.76 -11.66 13.31
CA LYS A 117 4.60 -12.67 13.97
C LYS A 117 5.64 -12.00 14.87
N THR A 118 6.32 -10.96 14.38
CA THR A 118 7.33 -10.22 15.14
C THR A 118 6.72 -9.51 16.34
N CYS A 119 5.54 -8.90 16.20
CA CYS A 119 4.82 -8.30 17.33
C CYS A 119 4.49 -9.33 18.41
N THR A 120 4.13 -10.55 18.03
CA THR A 120 3.86 -11.64 18.96
C THR A 120 5.11 -12.05 19.73
N ILE A 121 6.22 -12.29 19.05
CA ILE A 121 7.50 -12.71 19.65
C ILE A 121 8.03 -11.63 20.61
N LYS A 122 7.92 -10.36 20.23
CA LYS A 122 8.40 -9.23 21.06
C LYS A 122 7.37 -8.78 22.11
N HIS A 123 6.30 -9.53 22.35
CA HIS A 123 5.22 -9.19 23.30
C HIS A 123 4.70 -7.75 23.18
N LYS A 124 4.73 -7.17 21.97
CA LYS A 124 4.25 -5.82 21.73
C LYS A 124 2.74 -5.79 21.55
N ASN A 125 2.06 -5.17 22.49
CA ASN A 125 0.61 -4.91 22.43
C ASN A 125 0.25 -3.83 21.38
N THR A 126 0.84 -3.91 20.20
CA THR A 126 0.73 -2.89 19.14
C THR A 126 -0.63 -2.88 18.48
N THR A 127 -1.30 -4.02 18.50
CA THR A 127 -2.63 -4.21 17.91
C THR A 127 -3.79 -3.83 18.84
N LYS A 128 -3.52 -3.08 19.92
CA LYS A 128 -4.61 -2.61 20.81
C LYS A 128 -5.47 -1.51 20.21
N ASN A 129 -4.93 -0.72 19.29
CA ASN A 129 -5.67 0.37 18.68
C ASN A 129 -5.50 0.31 17.16
N PHE A 130 -6.62 0.24 16.45
CA PHE A 130 -6.69 0.35 15.01
C PHE A 130 -7.27 1.71 14.65
N GLN A 131 -6.77 2.28 13.58
CA GLN A 131 -7.26 3.54 13.07
C GLN A 131 -7.58 3.39 11.60
N ILE A 132 -8.70 3.98 11.20
CA ILE A 132 -9.04 4.13 9.78
C ILE A 132 -9.05 5.59 9.42
N ASP A 133 -8.54 5.88 8.24
CA ASP A 133 -8.62 7.21 7.64
C ASP A 133 -8.56 7.07 6.12
N ALA A 134 -8.95 8.14 5.42
CA ALA A 134 -8.90 8.20 3.97
C ALA A 134 -8.27 9.53 3.52
N THR A 135 -7.57 9.48 2.40
CA THR A 135 -7.00 10.67 1.75
C THR A 135 -7.29 10.66 0.27
N ILE A 136 -7.30 11.83 -0.34
CA ILE A 136 -7.49 11.98 -1.77
C ILE A 136 -6.15 12.40 -2.39
N GLY A 137 -5.74 11.67 -3.42
CA GLY A 137 -4.69 12.07 -4.34
C GLY A 137 -5.31 12.69 -5.58
N ASN A 138 -4.96 13.94 -5.91
CA ASN A 138 -5.43 14.55 -7.14
C ASN A 138 -4.86 13.79 -8.35
N ASN A 139 -5.73 13.39 -9.27
CA ASN A 139 -5.33 12.74 -10.50
C ASN A 139 -6.01 13.41 -11.69
N LYS A 140 -5.21 13.99 -12.57
CA LYS A 140 -5.69 14.66 -13.78
C LYS A 140 -5.79 13.71 -14.98
N LEU A 141 -5.07 12.58 -14.94
CA LEU A 141 -4.88 11.69 -16.08
C LEU A 141 -5.66 10.37 -15.98
N CYS A 142 -6.39 10.14 -14.89
CA CYS A 142 -7.13 8.90 -14.74
C CYS A 142 -8.26 8.81 -15.78
N GLU A 143 -8.19 7.79 -16.62
CA GLU A 143 -9.13 7.52 -17.72
C GLU A 143 -10.36 6.74 -17.21
N ASP A 144 -10.23 6.01 -16.10
CA ASP A 144 -11.38 5.40 -15.45
C ASP A 144 -12.37 6.51 -15.10
N ALA A 145 -13.68 6.21 -15.22
CA ALA A 145 -14.78 7.16 -15.05
C ALA A 145 -14.78 7.81 -13.66
N ILE A 146 -13.71 8.49 -13.33
CA ILE A 146 -13.51 9.20 -12.07
C ILE A 146 -14.42 10.42 -12.08
N LYS A 147 -15.39 10.40 -11.17
CA LYS A 147 -16.34 11.47 -10.98
C LYS A 147 -15.69 12.68 -10.32
N ASN A 148 -16.18 13.85 -10.66
CA ASN A 148 -15.81 15.05 -9.91
C ASN A 148 -16.29 14.93 -8.46
N ASN A 149 -15.43 15.29 -7.53
CA ASN A 149 -15.80 15.30 -6.12
C ASN A 149 -16.23 16.72 -5.70
N PRO A 150 -17.53 16.96 -5.45
CA PRO A 150 -18.02 18.29 -5.07
C PRO A 150 -17.39 18.78 -3.75
N TYR A 151 -17.04 17.88 -2.85
CA TYR A 151 -16.39 18.21 -1.57
C TYR A 151 -14.89 18.50 -1.70
N ASN A 152 -14.29 18.26 -2.87
CA ASN A 152 -12.89 18.55 -3.17
C ASN A 152 -12.77 19.53 -4.35
N LYS A 153 -13.50 20.64 -4.31
CA LYS A 153 -13.49 21.68 -5.35
C LYS A 153 -13.71 21.12 -6.77
N ASN A 154 -14.59 20.15 -6.91
CA ASN A 154 -14.87 19.42 -8.16
C ASN A 154 -13.63 18.80 -8.84
N ARG A 155 -12.60 18.47 -8.07
CA ARG A 155 -11.39 17.86 -8.62
C ARG A 155 -11.57 16.35 -8.73
N LYS A 156 -11.11 15.79 -9.84
CA LYS A 156 -10.92 14.36 -10.01
C LYS A 156 -9.79 13.86 -9.14
N GLY A 157 -9.89 12.64 -8.66
CA GLY A 157 -8.84 12.05 -7.86
C GLY A 157 -9.14 10.63 -7.45
N ILE A 158 -8.11 9.98 -6.91
CA ILE A 158 -8.24 8.65 -6.31
C ILE A 158 -8.23 8.81 -4.79
N LYS A 159 -9.25 8.24 -4.16
CA LYS A 159 -9.32 8.14 -2.71
C LYS A 159 -8.63 6.87 -2.25
N THR A 160 -7.73 7.00 -1.30
CA THR A 160 -7.07 5.88 -0.63
C THR A 160 -7.56 5.79 0.80
N SER A 161 -8.08 4.63 1.18
CA SER A 161 -8.47 4.32 2.56
C SER A 161 -7.50 3.31 3.17
N LEU A 162 -7.02 3.58 4.38
CA LEU A 162 -6.08 2.73 5.11
C LEU A 162 -6.65 2.34 6.47
N VAL A 163 -6.33 1.11 6.89
CA VAL A 163 -6.42 0.73 8.31
C VAL A 163 -5.01 0.48 8.83
N THR A 164 -4.68 1.15 9.94
CA THR A 164 -3.36 1.04 10.57
C THR A 164 -3.48 0.69 12.04
N ASP A 165 -2.39 0.18 12.63
CA ASP A 165 -2.28 0.00 14.07
C ASP A 165 -1.63 1.20 14.78
N SER A 166 -1.41 1.08 16.08
CA SER A 166 -0.80 2.13 16.92
C SER A 166 0.66 2.45 16.56
N LEU A 167 1.37 1.59 15.85
CA LEU A 167 2.71 1.85 15.32
C LEU A 167 2.69 2.37 13.88
N GLY A 168 1.53 2.42 13.25
CA GLY A 168 1.35 2.83 11.86
C GLY A 168 1.75 1.72 10.87
N ALA A 169 1.69 0.45 11.26
CA ALA A 169 1.70 -0.66 10.33
C ALA A 169 0.35 -0.73 9.60
N ILE A 170 0.37 -1.05 8.33
CA ILE A 170 -0.82 -0.99 7.47
C ILE A 170 -1.44 -2.37 7.39
N PHE A 171 -2.71 -2.47 7.75
CA PHE A 171 -3.48 -3.72 7.82
C PHE A 171 -4.37 -3.96 6.61
N ASP A 172 -4.87 -2.89 6.03
CA ASP A 172 -5.65 -2.96 4.79
C ASP A 172 -5.54 -1.65 4.01
N VAL A 173 -5.67 -1.76 2.70
CA VAL A 173 -5.58 -0.65 1.74
C VAL A 173 -6.66 -0.80 0.70
N LEU A 174 -7.39 0.28 0.44
CA LEU A 174 -8.35 0.36 -0.66
C LEU A 174 -8.12 1.62 -1.48
N GLY A 175 -8.23 1.47 -2.79
CA GLY A 175 -8.35 2.56 -3.74
C GLY A 175 -9.79 2.68 -4.26
N ALA A 176 -10.26 3.90 -4.46
CA ALA A 176 -11.57 4.15 -5.05
C ALA A 176 -11.61 5.53 -5.71
N ASP A 177 -12.67 5.76 -6.48
CA ASP A 177 -13.03 7.09 -6.95
C ASP A 177 -13.17 8.07 -5.78
N SER A 178 -12.68 9.29 -5.93
CA SER A 178 -12.71 10.33 -4.91
C SER A 178 -14.12 10.69 -4.44
N ALA A 179 -15.14 10.48 -5.26
CA ALA A 179 -16.54 10.72 -4.92
C ALA A 179 -17.14 9.64 -4.01
N VAL A 180 -16.48 8.49 -3.84
CA VAL A 180 -16.96 7.43 -2.95
C VAL A 180 -16.88 7.91 -1.50
N HIS A 181 -17.99 7.80 -0.77
CA HIS A 181 -18.07 8.21 0.63
C HIS A 181 -17.19 7.32 1.53
N ASP A 182 -16.48 7.92 2.50
CA ASP A 182 -15.53 7.23 3.38
C ASP A 182 -16.15 6.05 4.15
N SER A 183 -17.43 6.17 4.56
CA SER A 183 -18.15 5.10 5.22
C SER A 183 -18.36 3.84 4.36
N LYS A 184 -18.45 3.99 3.03
CA LYS A 184 -18.53 2.85 2.10
C LYS A 184 -17.20 2.12 2.02
N LEU A 185 -16.09 2.88 2.00
CA LEU A 185 -14.75 2.31 2.02
C LEU A 185 -14.46 1.62 3.34
N ALA A 186 -14.82 2.25 4.47
CA ALA A 186 -14.65 1.65 5.80
C ALA A 186 -15.33 0.28 5.91
N LYS A 187 -16.55 0.14 5.39
CA LYS A 187 -17.23 -1.17 5.38
C LYS A 187 -16.44 -2.22 4.63
N LYS A 188 -15.83 -1.85 3.48
CA LYS A 188 -14.98 -2.76 2.70
C LYS A 188 -13.69 -3.10 3.45
N ASN A 189 -12.99 -2.09 4.03
CA ASN A 189 -11.80 -2.32 4.84
C ASN A 189 -12.10 -3.28 6.01
N ILE A 190 -13.19 -3.05 6.76
CA ILE A 190 -13.58 -3.90 7.89
C ILE A 190 -13.84 -5.33 7.39
N LYS A 191 -14.55 -5.50 6.28
CA LYS A 191 -14.81 -6.81 5.68
C LYS A 191 -13.51 -7.53 5.28
N ASN A 192 -12.56 -6.82 4.66
CA ASN A 192 -11.26 -7.39 4.30
C ASN A 192 -10.49 -7.87 5.53
N ILE A 193 -10.48 -7.07 6.59
CA ILE A 193 -9.86 -7.42 7.87
C ILE A 193 -10.54 -8.66 8.47
N THR A 194 -11.87 -8.72 8.45
CA THR A 194 -12.65 -9.86 8.96
C THR A 194 -12.31 -11.16 8.22
N ASN A 195 -12.13 -11.07 6.92
CA ASN A 195 -11.82 -12.24 6.08
C ASN A 195 -10.36 -12.70 6.23
N ASN A 196 -9.48 -11.87 6.79
CA ASN A 196 -8.07 -12.21 7.00
C ASN A 196 -7.88 -12.96 8.33
N LYS A 197 -7.73 -14.29 8.23
CA LYS A 197 -7.57 -15.19 9.39
C LYS A 197 -6.40 -14.80 10.31
N ILE A 198 -5.31 -14.24 9.76
CA ILE A 198 -4.12 -13.88 10.53
C ILE A 198 -4.37 -12.62 11.35
N ILE A 199 -4.98 -11.61 10.73
CA ILE A 199 -5.40 -10.40 11.44
C ILE A 199 -6.39 -10.77 12.55
N MET A 200 -7.38 -11.59 12.25
CA MET A 200 -8.38 -12.02 13.23
C MET A 200 -7.80 -12.81 14.41
N ARG A 201 -6.78 -13.66 14.17
CA ARG A 201 -6.04 -14.30 15.27
C ARG A 201 -5.31 -13.29 16.14
N SER A 202 -4.74 -12.24 15.55
CA SER A 202 -4.11 -11.14 16.28
C SER A 202 -5.12 -10.40 17.19
N PHE A 203 -6.33 -10.13 16.71
CA PHE A 203 -7.38 -9.48 17.49
C PHE A 203 -7.82 -10.32 18.71
N ARG A 204 -8.06 -11.61 18.51
CA ARG A 204 -8.51 -12.52 19.58
C ARG A 204 -7.53 -12.60 20.76
N ARG A 205 -6.23 -12.42 20.52
CA ARG A 205 -5.21 -12.41 21.58
C ARG A 205 -5.36 -11.26 22.57
N HIS A 206 -6.12 -10.22 22.24
CA HIS A 206 -6.30 -9.04 23.09
C HIS A 206 -7.58 -9.07 23.94
N ASN A 207 -8.25 -10.23 24.04
CA ASN A 207 -9.45 -10.43 24.89
C ASN A 207 -10.45 -9.27 24.75
N ASN A 208 -10.85 -8.93 23.54
CA ASN A 208 -11.82 -7.87 23.22
C ASN A 208 -11.46 -6.46 23.77
N LYS A 209 -10.20 -6.21 24.11
CA LYS A 209 -9.72 -4.91 24.59
C LYS A 209 -9.18 -4.01 23.49
N ALA A 210 -9.16 -4.49 22.24
CA ALA A 210 -8.70 -3.68 21.13
C ALA A 210 -9.74 -2.64 20.72
N ILE A 211 -9.27 -1.44 20.36
CA ILE A 211 -10.10 -0.28 20.08
C ILE A 211 -9.96 0.11 18.61
N PHE A 212 -11.08 0.41 17.97
CA PHE A 212 -11.12 0.93 16.61
C PHE A 212 -11.45 2.42 16.63
N LEU A 213 -10.56 3.24 16.09
CA LEU A 213 -10.65 4.69 16.08
C LEU A 213 -10.97 5.18 14.65
N ALA A 214 -11.95 6.07 14.55
CA ALA A 214 -12.29 6.70 13.28
C ALA A 214 -12.83 8.12 13.52
N ASP A 215 -12.80 8.95 12.50
CA ASP A 215 -13.37 10.29 12.60
C ASP A 215 -14.91 10.28 12.52
N SER A 216 -15.52 11.44 12.60
CA SER A 216 -16.97 11.58 12.59
C SER A 216 -17.62 11.23 11.24
N ALA A 217 -16.88 11.18 10.15
CA ALA A 217 -17.39 10.74 8.84
C ALA A 217 -17.77 9.25 8.85
N TYR A 218 -17.20 8.48 9.78
CA TYR A 218 -17.46 7.04 9.96
C TYR A 218 -18.55 6.75 10.99
N ASP A 219 -19.19 7.77 11.59
CA ASP A 219 -20.23 7.62 12.61
C ASP A 219 -21.54 7.13 12.00
N THR A 220 -21.60 5.84 11.72
CA THR A 220 -22.83 5.16 11.28
C THR A 220 -23.10 3.94 12.13
N LYS A 221 -24.40 3.64 12.37
CA LYS A 221 -24.83 2.44 13.12
C LYS A 221 -24.22 1.16 12.52
N ALA A 222 -24.20 1.07 11.19
CA ALA A 222 -23.66 -0.09 10.48
C ALA A 222 -22.16 -0.30 10.73
N ILE A 223 -21.34 0.76 10.69
CA ILE A 223 -19.89 0.65 10.96
C ILE A 223 -19.65 0.26 12.42
N LYS A 224 -20.34 0.90 13.37
CA LYS A 224 -20.24 0.55 14.80
C LYS A 224 -20.59 -0.91 15.05
N LYS A 225 -21.68 -1.40 14.41
CA LYS A 225 -22.07 -2.81 14.50
C LYS A 225 -20.96 -3.72 13.97
N MET A 226 -20.45 -3.47 12.76
CA MET A 226 -19.38 -4.29 12.16
C MET A 226 -18.12 -4.32 13.04
N ILE A 227 -17.75 -3.20 13.68
CA ILE A 227 -16.60 -3.15 14.58
C ILE A 227 -16.87 -3.98 15.85
N ASN A 228 -18.08 -3.89 16.41
CA ASN A 228 -18.47 -4.68 17.57
C ASN A 228 -18.52 -6.18 17.26
N ASP A 229 -19.00 -6.56 16.08
CA ASP A 229 -19.02 -7.96 15.60
C ASP A 229 -17.61 -8.56 15.51
N LEU A 230 -16.57 -7.71 15.33
CA LEU A 230 -15.16 -8.11 15.43
C LEU A 230 -14.67 -8.29 16.87
N GLY A 231 -15.49 -8.01 17.88
CA GLY A 231 -15.08 -7.97 19.28
C GLY A 231 -14.24 -6.75 19.62
N LEU A 232 -14.31 -5.67 18.83
CA LEU A 232 -13.57 -4.44 19.06
C LEU A 232 -14.49 -3.35 19.64
N ARG A 233 -13.94 -2.52 20.52
CA ARG A 233 -14.62 -1.31 20.97
C ARG A 233 -14.40 -0.18 19.96
N SER A 234 -15.47 0.45 19.49
CA SER A 234 -15.38 1.63 18.65
C SER A 234 -15.29 2.92 19.47
N ILE A 235 -14.34 3.81 19.16
CA ILE A 235 -14.32 5.20 19.63
C ILE A 235 -14.34 6.08 18.37
N ILE A 236 -15.55 6.55 18.04
CA ILE A 236 -15.84 7.38 16.87
C ILE A 236 -16.53 8.63 17.38
N LYS A 237 -16.00 9.79 17.04
CA LYS A 237 -16.64 11.06 17.39
C LYS A 237 -17.99 11.15 16.72
N GLN A 238 -19.04 11.47 17.50
CA GLN A 238 -20.38 11.58 16.94
C GLN A 238 -20.44 12.67 15.86
N ASN A 239 -21.08 12.36 14.75
CA ASN A 239 -21.28 13.31 13.68
C ASN A 239 -22.45 14.24 14.03
N LYS A 240 -22.19 15.53 14.12
CA LYS A 240 -23.21 16.55 14.43
C LYS A 240 -24.38 16.54 13.43
N ARG A 241 -24.14 16.12 12.18
CA ARG A 241 -25.18 16.06 11.14
C ARG A 241 -26.18 14.91 11.36
N ASN A 242 -25.83 13.92 12.17
CA ASN A 242 -26.69 12.78 12.49
C ASN A 242 -27.67 13.07 13.65
N THR A 243 -27.60 14.25 14.27
CA THR A 243 -28.43 14.62 15.42
C THR A 243 -28.98 16.02 15.18
N LYS A 244 -30.33 16.15 15.15
CA LYS A 244 -31.01 17.43 15.02
C LYS A 244 -30.87 18.30 16.27
N ASP A 245 -30.72 17.68 17.42
CA ASP A 245 -30.61 18.32 18.73
C ASP A 245 -29.15 18.34 19.20
N PRO A 246 -28.48 19.51 19.27
CA PRO A 246 -27.12 19.64 19.74
C PRO A 246 -26.89 19.14 21.18
N ALA A 247 -27.94 19.20 22.03
CA ALA A 247 -27.86 18.73 23.43
C ALA A 247 -27.69 17.20 23.51
N LYS A 248 -28.15 16.45 22.53
CA LYS A 248 -28.04 14.99 22.45
C LYS A 248 -26.69 14.50 21.90
N ILE A 249 -25.76 15.39 21.61
CA ILE A 249 -24.43 15.00 21.13
C ILE A 249 -23.63 14.42 22.29
N GLN A 250 -23.37 13.11 22.24
CA GLN A 250 -22.49 12.45 23.21
C GLN A 250 -21.06 12.94 23.06
N LYS A 251 -20.56 13.61 24.08
CA LYS A 251 -19.15 14.04 24.15
C LYS A 251 -18.30 12.87 24.62
N LEU A 252 -17.15 12.68 24.01
CA LEU A 252 -16.16 11.71 24.48
C LEU A 252 -15.70 12.09 25.90
N THR A 253 -15.58 11.12 26.78
CA THR A 253 -14.99 11.29 28.11
C THR A 253 -13.54 11.77 28.02
N LYS A 254 -12.96 12.27 29.10
CA LYS A 254 -11.55 12.69 29.16
C LYS A 254 -10.60 11.57 28.75
N HIS A 255 -10.87 10.34 29.20
CA HIS A 255 -10.10 9.15 28.83
C HIS A 255 -10.27 8.81 27.34
N GLU A 256 -11.48 8.79 26.81
CA GLU A 256 -11.74 8.51 25.39
C GLU A 256 -11.12 9.55 24.49
N LYS A 257 -11.10 10.83 24.85
CA LYS A 257 -10.37 11.86 24.10
C LYS A 257 -8.88 11.55 23.99
N LYS A 258 -8.25 11.13 25.10
CA LYS A 258 -6.83 10.75 25.11
C LYS A 258 -6.55 9.57 24.19
N VAL A 259 -7.45 8.58 24.16
CA VAL A 259 -7.32 7.42 23.26
C VAL A 259 -7.62 7.83 21.81
N TYR A 260 -8.67 8.61 21.59
CA TYR A 260 -9.08 9.11 20.28
C TYR A 260 -7.97 9.90 19.57
N ASN A 261 -7.20 10.70 20.29
CA ASN A 261 -6.08 11.47 19.74
C ASN A 261 -4.99 10.60 19.12
N ARG A 262 -4.92 9.30 19.47
CA ARG A 262 -4.00 8.35 18.85
C ARG A 262 -4.32 8.11 17.37
N ARG A 263 -5.52 8.49 16.91
CA ARG A 263 -5.93 8.45 15.50
C ARG A 263 -4.96 9.18 14.56
N ILE A 264 -4.24 10.18 15.08
CA ILE A 264 -3.20 10.90 14.34
C ILE A 264 -2.14 9.98 13.70
N LYS A 265 -2.02 8.72 14.15
CA LYS A 265 -1.12 7.73 13.54
C LYS A 265 -1.50 7.37 12.10
N ALA A 266 -2.79 7.35 11.77
CA ALA A 266 -3.22 7.15 10.38
C ALA A 266 -2.77 8.32 9.51
N GLU A 267 -2.93 9.55 9.98
CA GLU A 267 -2.49 10.76 9.29
C GLU A 267 -0.96 10.76 9.07
N HIS A 268 -0.20 10.39 10.11
CA HIS A 268 1.26 10.23 10.00
C HIS A 268 1.64 9.14 8.99
N THR A 269 0.87 8.05 8.93
CA THR A 269 1.11 6.97 7.96
C THR A 269 0.90 7.45 6.53
N PHE A 270 -0.17 8.23 6.29
CA PHE A 270 -0.35 8.89 4.99
C PHE A 270 0.78 9.87 4.66
N GLY A 271 1.24 10.65 5.65
CA GLY A 271 2.40 11.54 5.46
C GLY A 271 3.66 10.80 5.03
N ILE A 272 3.90 9.59 5.55
CA ILE A 272 5.03 8.75 5.14
C ILE A 272 4.81 8.15 3.74
N LEU A 273 3.62 7.63 3.46
CA LEU A 273 3.27 7.11 2.13
C LEU A 273 3.47 8.16 1.04
N LYS A 274 3.00 9.38 1.28
CA LYS A 274 3.10 10.51 0.34
C LYS A 274 4.53 11.03 0.15
N LYS A 275 5.52 10.57 0.93
CA LYS A 275 6.94 10.84 0.62
C LYS A 275 7.39 10.15 -0.67
N ALA A 276 6.71 9.11 -1.11
CA ALA A 276 6.93 8.51 -2.41
C ALA A 276 6.24 9.39 -3.49
N PRO A 277 6.99 10.00 -4.43
CA PRO A 277 6.41 10.88 -5.45
C PRO A 277 5.29 10.24 -6.24
N LYS A 278 5.42 8.94 -6.55
CA LYS A 278 4.42 8.16 -7.28
C LYS A 278 3.09 8.01 -6.53
N VAL A 279 3.14 8.07 -5.20
CA VAL A 279 1.94 8.05 -4.33
C VAL A 279 1.33 9.44 -4.18
N ASN A 280 2.17 10.47 -4.08
CA ASN A 280 1.73 11.85 -3.86
C ASN A 280 1.20 12.50 -5.14
N CYS A 281 1.94 12.33 -6.24
CA CYS A 281 1.59 12.84 -7.56
C CYS A 281 0.99 11.69 -8.37
N VAL A 282 -0.34 11.61 -8.40
CA VAL A 282 -1.04 10.50 -9.06
C VAL A 282 -1.16 10.78 -10.54
N TYR A 283 -0.42 10.02 -11.35
CA TYR A 283 -0.46 10.05 -12.81
C TYR A 283 -0.85 8.69 -13.40
N GLU A 284 -1.39 7.79 -12.57
CA GLU A 284 -1.85 6.48 -13.05
C GLU A 284 -3.16 6.62 -13.83
N LYS A 285 -3.27 5.90 -14.94
CA LYS A 285 -4.46 5.90 -15.78
C LYS A 285 -5.62 5.15 -15.15
N THR A 286 -5.33 4.17 -14.28
CA THR A 286 -6.34 3.35 -13.61
C THR A 286 -6.19 3.37 -12.10
N ILE A 287 -7.30 3.18 -11.39
CA ILE A 287 -7.31 3.03 -9.92
C ILE A 287 -6.51 1.80 -9.51
N GLU A 288 -6.58 0.71 -10.29
CA GLU A 288 -5.87 -0.54 -10.01
C GLU A 288 -4.36 -0.36 -10.11
N SER A 289 -3.85 0.31 -11.15
CA SER A 289 -2.42 0.61 -11.28
C SER A 289 -1.91 1.41 -10.09
N TYR A 290 -2.67 2.42 -9.66
CA TYR A 290 -2.34 3.19 -8.48
C TYR A 290 -2.39 2.35 -7.20
N LEU A 291 -3.41 1.48 -7.05
CA LEU A 291 -3.52 0.58 -5.91
C LEU A 291 -2.32 -0.36 -5.80
N GLY A 292 -1.80 -0.86 -6.93
CA GLY A 292 -0.57 -1.65 -6.95
C GLY A 292 0.63 -0.90 -6.35
N ILE A 293 0.79 0.38 -6.67
CA ILE A 293 1.84 1.24 -6.10
C ILE A 293 1.64 1.43 -4.59
N ILE A 294 0.39 1.67 -4.15
CA ILE A 294 0.08 1.81 -2.71
C ILE A 294 0.36 0.52 -1.95
N LEU A 295 -0.05 -0.64 -2.49
CA LEU A 295 0.20 -1.95 -1.88
C LEU A 295 1.71 -2.21 -1.74
N LEU A 296 2.49 -1.96 -2.80
CA LEU A 296 3.94 -2.10 -2.77
C LEU A 296 4.58 -1.18 -1.72
N THR A 297 4.17 0.09 -1.69
CA THR A 297 4.68 1.06 -0.71
C THR A 297 4.32 0.64 0.72
N SER A 298 3.08 0.19 0.94
CA SER A 298 2.58 -0.28 2.23
C SER A 298 3.33 -1.52 2.72
N ALA A 299 3.62 -2.47 1.83
CA ALA A 299 4.42 -3.64 2.15
C ALA A 299 5.83 -3.27 2.61
N ILE A 300 6.51 -2.37 1.88
CA ILE A 300 7.84 -1.87 2.26
C ILE A 300 7.78 -1.15 3.62
N MET A 301 6.72 -0.38 3.88
CA MET A 301 6.54 0.26 5.19
C MET A 301 6.38 -0.77 6.32
N ASN A 302 5.62 -1.84 6.10
CA ASN A 302 5.44 -2.92 7.07
C ASN A 302 6.77 -3.63 7.35
N ILE A 303 7.57 -3.95 6.32
CA ILE A 303 8.92 -4.52 6.48
C ILE A 303 9.81 -3.59 7.32
N ASN A 304 9.82 -2.29 7.01
CA ASN A 304 10.60 -1.33 7.79
C ASN A 304 10.16 -1.24 9.26
N LYS A 305 8.86 -1.44 9.55
CA LYS A 305 8.35 -1.52 10.92
C LYS A 305 8.82 -2.81 11.61
N THR A 306 8.76 -3.94 10.90
CA THR A 306 9.27 -5.22 11.38
C THR A 306 10.74 -5.12 11.75
N ASN A 307 11.58 -4.61 10.85
CA ASN A 307 13.02 -4.45 11.08
C ASN A 307 13.31 -3.54 12.29
N ARG A 308 12.53 -2.46 12.47
CA ARG A 308 12.65 -1.61 13.67
C ARG A 308 12.27 -2.31 14.97
N LEU A 309 11.30 -3.25 14.93
CA LEU A 309 10.93 -4.04 16.10
C LEU A 309 12.01 -5.07 16.43
N ILE A 310 12.65 -5.68 15.44
CA ILE A 310 13.72 -6.64 15.61
C ILE A 310 14.96 -5.95 16.19
N ASN A 311 15.34 -4.79 15.66
CA ASN A 311 16.55 -4.06 16.03
C ASN A 311 16.42 -3.23 17.31
N LYS A 312 15.23 -3.06 17.87
CA LYS A 312 15.05 -2.47 19.21
C LYS A 312 15.38 -3.55 20.24
N ARG A 313 16.63 -3.52 20.74
CA ARG A 313 17.08 -4.24 21.94
C ARG A 313 16.47 -3.63 23.21
#